data_fdb6df687f9570d9a56e417d849fa04f
#
_entry.id   fdb6df687f9570d9a56e417d849fa04f
#
_cell.length_a   1.000
_cell.length_b   1.000
_cell.length_c   1.000
_cell.angle_alpha   90.00
_cell.angle_beta   90.00
_cell.angle_gamma   90.00
#
_symmetry.space_group_name_H-M   'P 1'
#
loop_
_entity.id
_entity.type
_entity.pdbx_description
1 polymer ?
#
loop_
_entity_poly.entity_id
_entity_poly.type
_entity_poly.pdbx_seq_one_letter_code
_entity_poly.pdbx_strand_id
1 'polypeptide(L)'
;MSLSRLFVPQSSSEPTSGPNALSVEAMFSQIMDVVLKSRAEIAELRHECTELRQANLSLERQVREGITSQIRSPHLGTPGFNTPAPSSPQLRAKSPFLHSSSIPTLAVPPSVHIASPLGDNTVISYPYGPNREIPGFYVVIPAGGAGTRLWPLSREGHPKFLLDVTLQGRSLIQATWDRLLPLTGAERLAVVAGPGHVKSISEQLPDLLQHNLFCEPGPKDSMAAIGLAAAILAQRDPDAVIGSFAADHMISGTDAFLSAVSEAVLVAQKGYLVTIGIAPSHPSTGFGYVRLGDKLGIPEAPNARLVSSFKEKPDARTAAAYIATGSYRWNAGMFVTKVTFLLDLLREYKPELAEGLMKVAAVWDVDEGQRNKVLEEVWPGLEKIAIDHAVAEPAALEGRVAVVPATFGWDDVGDFSSLAELLPAEANQPRILGDSGLVLTEQVAGGIVVPGSGRLVACLGVDDLVIVDMPDTLLVTTRARSQEVKRLVKKAKDSGWRRLL
;
A
#
# COMPACT_ATOMS: atom_id res chain seq x y z
N MET A 1 27.48 55.73 22.20
CA MET A 1 28.34 55.64 23.39
C MET A 1 28.66 54.17 23.57
N SER A 2 29.77 53.76 23.07
CA SER A 2 31.12 53.80 23.60
C SER A 2 31.42 52.60 24.51
N LEU A 3 32.26 51.74 24.00
CA LEU A 3 33.63 51.32 24.30
C LEU A 3 33.67 50.00 25.07
N SER A 4 34.17 48.93 24.55
CA SER A 4 35.58 48.52 24.25
C SER A 4 36.41 48.09 25.49
N ARG A 5 37.04 46.93 25.33
CA ARG A 5 38.41 46.48 25.69
C ARG A 5 38.44 45.16 26.44
N LEU A 6 38.98 44.13 25.77
CA LEU A 6 40.33 43.64 25.95
C LEU A 6 40.71 43.14 27.37
N PHE A 7 40.93 41.86 27.51
CA PHE A 7 42.11 41.34 28.23
C PHE A 7 42.44 39.90 27.79
N VAL A 8 43.65 39.70 27.28
CA VAL A 8 44.38 38.44 27.20
C VAL A 8 45.26 38.38 28.45
N PRO A 9 45.45 37.23 29.08
CA PRO A 9 46.77 36.81 29.42
C PRO A 9 47.11 35.39 28.97
N GLN A 10 48.32 35.26 28.44
CA GLN A 10 49.06 34.00 28.30
C GLN A 10 49.40 33.45 29.66
N SER A 11 49.30 32.12 29.83
CA SER A 11 50.34 31.30 30.47
C SER A 11 49.98 29.80 30.36
N SER A 12 50.86 29.08 29.73
CA SER A 12 51.35 27.72 29.94
C SER A 12 50.70 26.89 31.03
N SER A 13 50.10 25.74 30.65
CA SER A 13 50.17 24.48 31.38
C SER A 13 49.80 23.31 30.47
N GLU A 14 50.52 22.24 30.64
CA GLU A 14 50.62 20.99 29.92
C GLU A 14 49.26 20.27 29.62
N PRO A 15 49.20 19.42 28.60
CA PRO A 15 48.00 18.61 28.32
C PRO A 15 47.99 17.39 29.23
N THR A 16 47.04 17.34 30.16
CA THR A 16 46.68 16.10 30.85
C THR A 16 46.03 15.14 29.85
N SER A 17 46.69 14.01 29.62
CA SER A 17 46.25 12.85 28.85
C SER A 17 44.96 12.29 29.45
N GLY A 18 43.82 12.49 28.74
CA GLY A 18 42.60 11.71 28.90
C GLY A 18 42.68 10.46 28.02
N PRO A 19 42.12 9.31 28.43
CA PRO A 19 42.27 8.05 27.71
C PRO A 19 41.39 7.97 26.46
N ASN A 20 42.01 7.48 25.35
CA ASN A 20 41.38 6.90 24.15
C ASN A 20 40.71 7.84 23.16
N ALA A 21 41.50 8.68 22.50
CA ALA A 21 41.21 8.98 21.09
C ALA A 21 41.93 7.94 20.22
N LEU A 22 41.19 6.98 19.70
CA LEU A 22 41.72 6.07 18.67
C LEU A 22 42.20 6.91 17.48
N SER A 23 43.42 6.67 17.01
CA SER A 23 43.94 7.35 15.82
C SER A 23 43.04 7.08 14.64
N VAL A 24 42.97 7.99 13.67
CA VAL A 24 42.16 7.85 12.46
C VAL A 24 42.53 6.55 11.73
N GLU A 25 43.79 6.13 11.79
CA GLU A 25 44.29 4.86 11.24
C GLU A 25 43.70 3.63 11.95
N ALA A 26 43.55 3.69 13.32
CA ALA A 26 42.96 2.61 14.08
C ALA A 26 41.44 2.49 13.80
N MET A 27 40.75 3.60 13.64
CA MET A 27 39.33 3.60 13.18
C MET A 27 39.17 3.05 11.78
N PHE A 28 40.08 3.40 10.86
CA PHE A 28 40.04 2.89 9.49
C PHE A 28 40.29 1.37 9.44
N SER A 29 41.24 0.87 10.28
CA SER A 29 41.50 -0.56 10.42
C SER A 29 40.28 -1.30 10.95
N GLN A 30 39.60 -0.78 11.98
CA GLN A 30 38.38 -1.39 12.51
C GLN A 30 37.23 -1.42 11.50
N ILE A 31 37.07 -0.36 10.73
CA ILE A 31 36.05 -0.32 9.66
C ILE A 31 36.37 -1.35 8.58
N MET A 32 37.62 -1.46 8.18
CA MET A 32 38.06 -2.46 7.19
C MET A 32 37.84 -3.89 7.68
N ASP A 33 38.11 -4.18 8.94
CA ASP A 33 37.88 -5.50 9.53
C ASP A 33 36.39 -5.85 9.55
N VAL A 34 35.52 -4.89 9.91
CA VAL A 34 34.07 -5.07 9.85
C VAL A 34 33.57 -5.31 8.43
N VAL A 35 34.09 -4.56 7.45
CA VAL A 35 33.74 -4.74 6.03
C VAL A 35 34.19 -6.11 5.50
N LEU A 36 35.38 -6.56 5.86
CA LEU A 36 35.89 -7.88 5.47
C LEU A 36 35.06 -9.02 6.09
N LYS A 37 34.68 -8.88 7.38
CA LYS A 37 33.82 -9.84 8.07
C LYS A 37 32.44 -9.91 7.42
N SER A 38 31.81 -8.77 7.16
CA SER A 38 30.51 -8.72 6.47
C SER A 38 30.56 -9.32 5.06
N ARG A 39 31.69 -9.13 4.33
CA ARG A 39 31.87 -9.79 3.02
C ARG A 39 31.94 -11.31 3.13
N ALA A 40 32.61 -11.83 4.14
CA ALA A 40 32.68 -13.29 4.39
C ALA A 40 31.31 -13.86 4.71
N GLU A 41 30.55 -13.22 5.60
CA GLU A 41 29.18 -13.60 5.95
C GLU A 41 28.23 -13.57 4.73
N ILE A 42 28.35 -12.57 3.87
CA ILE A 42 27.59 -12.49 2.62
C ILE A 42 27.95 -13.63 1.66
N ALA A 43 29.21 -14.04 1.61
CA ALA A 43 29.64 -15.15 0.77
C ALA A 43 29.09 -16.50 1.27
N GLU A 44 29.03 -16.68 2.57
CA GLU A 44 28.47 -17.87 3.23
C GLU A 44 26.96 -17.98 3.00
N LEU A 45 26.23 -16.87 3.22
CA LEU A 45 24.79 -16.82 2.93
C LEU A 45 24.46 -17.07 1.45
N ARG A 46 25.32 -16.62 0.53
CA ARG A 46 25.15 -16.93 -0.91
C ARG A 46 25.32 -18.41 -1.20
N HIS A 47 26.25 -19.04 -0.52
CA HIS A 47 26.48 -20.50 -0.66
C HIS A 47 25.25 -21.27 -0.15
N GLU A 48 24.77 -20.94 1.03
CA GLU A 48 23.59 -21.54 1.64
C GLU A 48 22.32 -21.37 0.80
N CYS A 49 22.11 -20.19 0.24
CA CYS A 49 21.03 -19.93 -0.72
C CYS A 49 21.14 -20.81 -1.99
N THR A 50 22.34 -21.10 -2.43
CA THR A 50 22.56 -21.96 -3.61
C THR A 50 22.25 -23.41 -3.29
N GLU A 51 22.64 -23.89 -2.13
CA GLU A 51 22.33 -25.25 -1.65
C GLU A 51 20.83 -25.44 -1.44
N LEU A 52 20.14 -24.47 -0.82
CA LEU A 52 18.69 -24.51 -0.66
C LEU A 52 17.94 -24.52 -1.99
N ARG A 53 18.43 -23.79 -3.00
CA ARG A 53 17.86 -23.84 -4.37
C ARG A 53 18.03 -25.20 -5.02
N GLN A 54 19.19 -25.84 -4.85
CA GLN A 54 19.45 -27.18 -5.40
C GLN A 54 18.59 -28.23 -4.68
N ALA A 55 18.43 -28.11 -3.36
CA ALA A 55 17.56 -28.99 -2.57
C ALA A 55 16.08 -28.87 -3.01
N ASN A 56 15.58 -27.64 -3.22
CA ASN A 56 14.23 -27.42 -3.74
C ASN A 56 14.02 -28.01 -5.13
N LEU A 57 14.98 -27.84 -6.06
CA LEU A 57 14.90 -28.43 -7.38
C LEU A 57 14.91 -29.98 -7.35
N SER A 58 15.63 -30.57 -6.38
CA SER A 58 15.62 -32.04 -6.18
C SER A 58 14.27 -32.53 -5.63
N LEU A 59 13.68 -31.81 -4.69
CA LEU A 59 12.34 -32.07 -4.16
C LEU A 59 11.25 -31.98 -5.24
N GLU A 60 11.31 -30.95 -6.08
CA GLU A 60 10.39 -30.79 -7.21
C GLU A 60 10.47 -31.95 -8.21
N ARG A 61 11.68 -32.47 -8.48
CA ARG A 61 11.84 -33.68 -9.29
C ARG A 61 11.24 -34.92 -8.66
N GLN A 62 11.46 -35.13 -7.35
CA GLN A 62 10.89 -36.25 -6.61
C GLN A 62 9.36 -36.22 -6.58
N VAL A 63 8.76 -35.02 -6.39
CA VAL A 63 7.31 -34.84 -6.45
C VAL A 63 6.77 -35.14 -7.85
N ARG A 64 7.44 -34.69 -8.92
CA ARG A 64 7.05 -35.02 -10.30
C ARG A 64 7.14 -36.51 -10.59
N GLU A 65 8.18 -37.17 -10.16
CA GLU A 65 8.38 -38.63 -10.36
C GLU A 65 7.37 -39.42 -9.54
N GLY A 66 7.06 -39.00 -8.32
CA GLY A 66 6.02 -39.59 -7.46
C GLY A 66 4.61 -39.49 -8.05
N ILE A 67 4.27 -38.37 -8.68
CA ILE A 67 2.98 -38.20 -9.35
C ILE A 67 2.88 -39.05 -10.62
N THR A 68 3.98 -39.22 -11.36
CA THR A 68 4.00 -40.05 -12.58
C THR A 68 3.92 -41.53 -12.29
N SER A 69 4.38 -41.99 -11.13
CA SER A 69 4.29 -43.40 -10.71
C SER A 69 2.91 -43.83 -10.21
N GLN A 70 2.09 -42.89 -9.72
CA GLN A 70 0.71 -43.16 -9.28
C GLN A 70 -0.32 -43.24 -10.43
N ILE A 71 0.03 -42.83 -11.64
CA ILE A 71 -0.87 -42.87 -12.81
C ILE A 71 -0.83 -44.20 -13.57
N ARG A 72 0.07 -45.14 -13.19
CA ARG A 72 0.15 -46.47 -13.83
C ARG A 72 -0.14 -47.61 -12.86
N SER A 73 -1.42 -47.92 -12.62
CA SER A 73 -1.89 -49.27 -12.34
C SER A 73 -3.41 -49.39 -12.50
N PRO A 74 -3.94 -50.42 -13.18
CA PRO A 74 -5.34 -50.54 -13.49
C PRO A 74 -6.09 -51.51 -12.52
N HIS A 75 -7.35 -51.17 -12.29
CA HIS A 75 -8.49 -52.00 -11.90
C HIS A 75 -8.40 -53.06 -10.77
N LEU A 76 -9.26 -52.91 -9.73
CA LEU A 76 -10.40 -53.84 -9.43
C LEU A 76 -10.91 -53.63 -7.99
N GLY A 77 -12.23 -53.54 -7.85
CA GLY A 77 -12.99 -54.10 -6.72
C GLY A 77 -13.29 -53.21 -5.51
N THR A 78 -14.51 -52.65 -5.44
CA THR A 78 -15.20 -52.28 -4.20
C THR A 78 -15.45 -53.51 -3.32
N PRO A 79 -15.47 -53.41 -1.96
CA PRO A 79 -16.62 -52.93 -1.22
C PRO A 79 -16.30 -52.05 0.01
N GLY A 80 -17.32 -51.26 0.42
CA GLY A 80 -17.25 -50.25 1.43
C GLY A 80 -16.99 -50.70 2.87
N PHE A 81 -16.42 -49.78 3.65
CA PHE A 81 -16.60 -49.62 5.08
C PHE A 81 -16.42 -48.18 5.50
N ASN A 82 -17.35 -47.71 6.32
CA ASN A 82 -17.34 -46.43 7.00
C ASN A 82 -16.18 -46.33 8.00
N THR A 83 -15.33 -45.31 7.84
CA THR A 83 -14.51 -44.78 8.94
C THR A 83 -14.43 -43.25 8.83
N PRO A 84 -14.43 -42.53 9.96
CA PRO A 84 -14.47 -41.05 9.95
C PRO A 84 -13.15 -40.50 9.45
N ALA A 85 -13.25 -39.45 8.63
CA ALA A 85 -12.13 -38.73 8.07
C ALA A 85 -11.29 -38.05 9.17
N PRO A 86 -9.95 -38.16 9.12
CA PRO A 86 -9.09 -37.34 9.95
C PRO A 86 -9.09 -35.90 9.41
N SER A 87 -9.25 -34.92 10.32
CA SER A 87 -9.16 -33.49 10.07
C SER A 87 -7.82 -33.14 9.41
N SER A 88 -7.88 -32.65 8.21
CA SER A 88 -6.72 -32.09 7.50
C SER A 88 -6.20 -30.86 8.21
N PRO A 89 -4.89 -30.72 8.43
CA PRO A 89 -4.33 -29.46 8.92
C PRO A 89 -4.50 -28.41 7.82
N GLN A 90 -5.18 -27.33 8.14
CA GLN A 90 -5.24 -26.14 7.30
C GLN A 90 -3.81 -25.59 7.14
N LEU A 91 -3.23 -25.77 5.98
CA LEU A 91 -2.05 -25.02 5.54
C LEU A 91 -2.47 -23.56 5.36
N ARG A 92 -2.30 -22.76 6.41
CA ARG A 92 -2.32 -21.29 6.30
C ARG A 92 -1.19 -20.89 5.37
N ALA A 93 -1.54 -20.42 4.17
CA ALA A 93 -0.60 -19.73 3.31
C ALA A 93 -0.14 -18.47 4.02
N LYS A 94 1.10 -18.46 4.49
CA LYS A 94 1.77 -17.27 4.99
C LYS A 94 2.06 -16.38 3.77
N SER A 95 1.56 -15.15 3.76
CA SER A 95 2.03 -14.12 2.85
C SER A 95 3.54 -13.91 3.07
N PRO A 96 4.39 -14.09 2.08
CA PRO A 96 5.80 -13.82 2.23
C PRO A 96 6.06 -12.33 2.10
N PHE A 97 5.98 -11.59 3.20
CA PHE A 97 6.63 -10.29 3.28
C PHE A 97 8.13 -10.54 3.47
N LEU A 98 8.86 -10.63 2.37
CA LEU A 98 10.30 -10.68 2.38
C LEU A 98 10.85 -9.27 2.53
N HIS A 99 11.63 -9.05 3.56
CA HIS A 99 12.40 -7.84 3.75
C HIS A 99 13.27 -7.56 2.52
N SER A 100 13.02 -6.42 1.87
CA SER A 100 13.89 -5.91 0.81
C SER A 100 15.13 -5.28 1.45
N SER A 101 16.17 -6.08 1.66
CA SER A 101 17.51 -5.53 1.72
C SER A 101 17.90 -5.13 0.30
N SER A 102 18.34 -3.90 0.11
CA SER A 102 18.83 -3.34 -1.14
C SER A 102 19.93 -4.20 -1.75
N ILE A 103 19.56 -5.07 -2.70
CA ILE A 103 20.49 -5.81 -3.54
C ILE A 103 20.79 -4.92 -4.75
N PRO A 104 22.07 -4.75 -5.16
CA PRO A 104 22.40 -4.01 -6.36
C PRO A 104 21.70 -4.64 -7.55
N THR A 105 21.00 -3.82 -8.30
CA THR A 105 20.16 -4.18 -9.46
C THR A 105 21.03 -4.87 -10.52
N LEU A 106 21.00 -6.19 -10.55
CA LEU A 106 21.40 -6.95 -11.74
C LEU A 106 20.36 -6.63 -12.83
N ALA A 107 20.83 -6.29 -14.02
CA ALA A 107 19.97 -6.06 -15.17
C ALA A 107 19.02 -7.24 -15.34
N VAL A 108 17.76 -7.04 -14.97
CA VAL A 108 16.71 -8.04 -15.15
C VAL A 108 16.41 -8.12 -16.64
N PRO A 109 16.35 -9.30 -17.25
CA PRO A 109 15.92 -9.43 -18.63
C PRO A 109 14.53 -8.79 -18.81
N PRO A 110 14.19 -8.25 -19.99
CA PRO A 110 13.00 -7.44 -20.22
C PRO A 110 11.66 -8.12 -19.88
N SER A 111 11.67 -9.43 -19.63
CA SER A 111 10.49 -10.15 -19.15
C SER A 111 10.88 -11.36 -18.29
N VAL A 112 10.28 -11.48 -17.10
CA VAL A 112 10.41 -12.64 -16.20
C VAL A 112 9.03 -13.19 -15.93
N HIS A 113 8.83 -14.49 -16.12
CA HIS A 113 7.59 -15.16 -15.79
C HIS A 113 7.53 -15.44 -14.27
N ILE A 114 6.53 -14.89 -13.59
CA ILE A 114 6.25 -15.15 -12.19
C ILE A 114 4.99 -16.01 -12.11
N ALA A 115 5.11 -17.20 -11.53
CA ALA A 115 3.97 -18.07 -11.30
C ALA A 115 3.06 -17.46 -10.22
N SER A 116 1.82 -17.19 -10.57
CA SER A 116 0.79 -16.81 -9.60
C SER A 116 0.30 -18.03 -8.82
N PRO A 117 -0.03 -17.91 -7.53
CA PRO A 117 -0.66 -18.99 -6.74
C PRO A 117 -1.95 -19.53 -7.36
N LEU A 118 -2.58 -18.78 -8.28
CA LEU A 118 -3.79 -19.18 -9.01
C LEU A 118 -3.52 -19.71 -10.41
N GLY A 119 -2.27 -20.07 -10.75
CA GLY A 119 -1.91 -20.66 -12.03
C GLY A 119 -1.77 -19.68 -13.21
N ASP A 120 -1.97 -18.39 -12.99
CA ASP A 120 -1.69 -17.36 -13.99
C ASP A 120 -0.20 -17.02 -14.00
N ASN A 121 0.45 -17.23 -15.13
CA ASN A 121 1.82 -16.75 -15.35
C ASN A 121 1.76 -15.25 -15.67
N THR A 122 2.10 -14.41 -14.69
CA THR A 122 2.28 -12.97 -14.89
C THR A 122 3.69 -12.70 -15.38
N VAL A 123 3.81 -11.86 -16.41
CA VAL A 123 5.10 -11.47 -16.97
C VAL A 123 5.50 -10.11 -16.40
N ILE A 124 6.70 -9.98 -15.85
CA ILE A 124 7.24 -8.66 -15.52
C ILE A 124 7.65 -7.99 -16.83
N SER A 125 7.04 -6.86 -17.11
CA SER A 125 7.23 -6.06 -18.32
C SER A 125 7.49 -4.61 -17.97
N TYR A 126 8.47 -4.01 -18.64
CA TYR A 126 8.81 -2.60 -18.47
C TYR A 126 8.78 -1.91 -19.84
N PRO A 127 7.59 -1.56 -20.36
CA PRO A 127 7.44 -0.96 -21.68
C PRO A 127 8.21 0.36 -21.86
N TYR A 128 8.52 1.05 -20.75
CA TYR A 128 9.30 2.30 -20.74
C TYR A 128 10.73 2.11 -20.23
N GLY A 129 11.13 0.87 -19.90
CA GLY A 129 12.40 0.52 -19.27
C GLY A 129 12.36 0.59 -17.73
N PRO A 130 13.23 -0.21 -17.05
CA PRO A 130 13.09 -0.47 -15.61
C PRO A 130 13.39 0.73 -14.68
N ASN A 131 14.06 1.77 -15.17
CA ASN A 131 14.51 2.91 -14.36
C ASN A 131 14.26 4.24 -15.06
N ARG A 132 13.21 4.36 -15.84
CA ARG A 132 12.89 5.60 -16.55
C ARG A 132 11.54 6.13 -16.10
N GLU A 133 11.50 7.44 -15.86
CA GLU A 133 10.24 8.17 -15.75
C GLU A 133 9.39 7.95 -17.01
N ILE A 134 8.11 7.74 -16.81
CA ILE A 134 7.16 7.53 -17.91
C ILE A 134 6.73 8.90 -18.42
N PRO A 135 6.99 9.24 -19.70
CA PRO A 135 6.61 10.55 -20.25
C PRO A 135 5.10 10.78 -20.20
N GLY A 136 4.69 11.97 -19.78
CA GLY A 136 3.26 12.35 -19.70
C GLY A 136 2.45 11.59 -18.66
N PHE A 137 3.12 10.82 -17.77
CA PHE A 137 2.46 10.15 -16.65
C PHE A 137 2.52 11.01 -15.41
N TYR A 138 1.36 11.24 -14.81
CA TYR A 138 1.17 11.97 -13.55
C TYR A 138 0.60 11.04 -12.49
N VAL A 139 1.04 11.20 -11.28
CA VAL A 139 0.52 10.45 -10.13
C VAL A 139 -0.32 11.38 -9.27
N VAL A 140 -1.48 10.90 -8.87
CA VAL A 140 -2.38 11.54 -7.90
C VAL A 140 -2.48 10.64 -6.67
N ILE A 141 -2.18 11.19 -5.50
CA ILE A 141 -2.26 10.51 -4.21
C ILE A 141 -3.43 11.11 -3.41
N PRO A 142 -4.63 10.52 -3.45
CA PRO A 142 -5.71 10.92 -2.56
C PRO A 142 -5.36 10.61 -1.11
N ALA A 143 -5.37 11.61 -0.23
CA ALA A 143 -5.04 11.55 1.18
C ALA A 143 -6.19 12.11 2.03
N GLY A 144 -7.35 11.43 2.01
CA GLY A 144 -8.60 11.96 2.57
C GLY A 144 -9.26 11.14 3.67
N GLY A 145 -8.83 9.91 3.90
CA GLY A 145 -9.46 9.01 4.87
C GLY A 145 -8.89 9.16 6.29
N ALA A 146 -9.73 9.30 7.31
CA ALA A 146 -9.28 9.35 8.71
C ALA A 146 -8.82 7.99 9.28
N GLY A 147 -9.13 6.86 8.60
CA GLY A 147 -8.75 5.52 9.09
C GLY A 147 -9.44 5.12 10.39
N THR A 148 -10.71 5.46 10.58
CA THR A 148 -11.47 5.33 11.85
C THR A 148 -11.49 3.93 12.47
N ARG A 149 -11.17 2.87 11.71
CA ARG A 149 -11.06 1.50 12.25
C ARG A 149 -9.76 1.24 13.00
N LEU A 150 -8.77 2.13 12.83
CA LEU A 150 -7.51 2.10 13.60
C LEU A 150 -7.53 3.09 14.78
N TRP A 151 -8.69 3.67 15.11
CA TRP A 151 -8.82 4.48 16.33
C TRP A 151 -8.54 3.61 17.57
N PRO A 152 -7.83 4.11 18.60
CA PRO A 152 -7.35 5.47 18.81
C PRO A 152 -5.93 5.75 18.26
N LEU A 153 -5.32 4.83 17.50
CA LEU A 153 -4.02 5.04 16.86
C LEU A 153 -4.11 6.11 15.77
N SER A 154 -5.15 6.04 14.92
CA SER A 154 -5.49 7.10 13.96
C SER A 154 -6.51 8.07 14.55
N ARG A 155 -6.42 9.34 14.16
CA ARG A 155 -7.29 10.44 14.60
C ARG A 155 -7.65 11.34 13.41
N GLU A 156 -8.70 12.18 13.55
CA GLU A 156 -9.04 13.19 12.53
C GLU A 156 -7.85 14.11 12.22
N GLY A 157 -7.10 14.55 13.27
CA GLY A 157 -5.90 15.39 13.11
C GLY A 157 -4.61 14.61 12.78
N HIS A 158 -4.60 13.30 12.91
CA HIS A 158 -3.47 12.42 12.61
C HIS A 158 -3.96 11.12 11.96
N PRO A 159 -4.41 11.20 10.70
CA PRO A 159 -5.02 10.08 10.00
C PRO A 159 -4.03 8.97 9.69
N LYS A 160 -4.56 7.79 9.33
CA LYS A 160 -3.82 6.58 9.06
C LYS A 160 -2.62 6.78 8.13
N PHE A 161 -2.76 7.55 7.07
CA PHE A 161 -1.70 7.75 6.08
C PHE A 161 -0.46 8.50 6.63
N LEU A 162 -0.58 9.23 7.74
CA LEU A 162 0.55 9.88 8.41
C LEU A 162 1.28 8.98 9.42
N LEU A 163 0.79 7.74 9.65
CA LEU A 163 1.34 6.82 10.62
C LEU A 163 2.42 5.93 10.00
N ASP A 164 3.50 5.68 10.76
CA ASP A 164 4.42 4.57 10.53
C ASP A 164 3.88 3.31 11.21
N VAL A 165 3.11 2.53 10.47
CA VAL A 165 2.47 1.31 11.00
C VAL A 165 3.38 0.09 10.92
N THR A 166 4.57 0.23 10.38
CA THR A 166 5.57 -0.85 10.22
C THR A 166 6.83 -0.65 11.02
N LEU A 167 6.96 0.49 11.70
CA LEU A 167 8.16 0.90 12.46
C LEU A 167 9.45 0.94 11.62
N GLN A 168 9.31 1.28 10.32
CA GLN A 168 10.44 1.41 9.41
C GLN A 168 10.94 2.85 9.25
N GLY A 169 10.44 3.78 10.06
CA GLY A 169 10.78 5.19 10.00
C GLY A 169 10.11 5.95 8.85
N ARG A 170 9.13 5.34 8.17
CA ARG A 170 8.37 5.95 7.07
C ARG A 170 6.87 5.78 7.29
N SER A 171 6.12 6.88 7.21
CA SER A 171 4.66 6.82 7.20
C SER A 171 4.13 6.21 5.90
N LEU A 172 2.85 5.81 5.88
CA LEU A 172 2.24 5.22 4.70
C LEU A 172 2.27 6.16 3.49
N ILE A 173 2.02 7.47 3.68
CA ILE A 173 2.10 8.43 2.57
C ILE A 173 3.54 8.61 2.07
N GLN A 174 4.53 8.59 2.96
CA GLN A 174 5.95 8.62 2.58
C GLN A 174 6.34 7.38 1.80
N ALA A 175 5.96 6.20 2.26
CA ALA A 175 6.22 4.93 1.56
C ALA A 175 5.53 4.88 0.19
N THR A 176 4.34 5.48 0.07
CA THR A 176 3.63 5.61 -1.21
C THR A 176 4.35 6.58 -2.15
N TRP A 177 4.78 7.74 -1.65
CA TRP A 177 5.58 8.71 -2.39
C TRP A 177 6.87 8.10 -2.94
N ASP A 178 7.68 7.48 -2.05
CA ASP A 178 8.97 6.88 -2.42
C ASP A 178 8.82 5.81 -3.51
N ARG A 179 7.73 5.04 -3.46
CA ARG A 179 7.42 3.98 -4.43
C ARG A 179 7.06 4.53 -5.80
N LEU A 180 6.36 5.66 -5.85
CA LEU A 180 5.85 6.26 -7.09
C LEU A 180 6.84 7.24 -7.74
N LEU A 181 7.74 7.80 -6.95
CA LEU A 181 8.73 8.78 -7.41
C LEU A 181 9.54 8.33 -8.65
N PRO A 182 9.99 7.05 -8.75
CA PRO A 182 10.74 6.58 -9.92
C PRO A 182 9.94 6.58 -11.22
N LEU A 183 8.61 6.59 -11.17
CA LEU A 183 7.74 6.54 -12.34
C LEU A 183 7.54 7.91 -12.99
N THR A 184 7.63 8.99 -12.22
CA THR A 184 7.22 10.33 -12.69
C THR A 184 8.18 11.45 -12.35
N GLY A 185 9.05 11.27 -11.35
CA GLY A 185 9.73 12.39 -10.69
C GLY A 185 8.77 13.23 -9.83
N ALA A 186 9.31 14.10 -8.97
CA ALA A 186 8.53 14.91 -8.02
C ALA A 186 7.61 15.93 -8.71
N GLU A 187 7.97 16.39 -9.88
CA GLU A 187 7.21 17.42 -10.63
C GLU A 187 5.82 16.93 -11.08
N ARG A 188 5.65 15.62 -11.26
CA ARG A 188 4.40 15.02 -11.72
C ARG A 188 3.71 14.17 -10.65
N LEU A 189 4.11 14.34 -9.38
CA LEU A 189 3.42 13.79 -8.21
C LEU A 189 2.53 14.87 -7.58
N ALA A 190 1.24 14.58 -7.48
CA ALA A 190 0.26 15.44 -6.83
C ALA A 190 -0.41 14.74 -5.66
N VAL A 191 -0.76 15.50 -4.62
CA VAL A 191 -1.50 15.01 -3.46
C VAL A 191 -2.82 15.77 -3.36
N VAL A 192 -3.91 15.06 -3.10
CA VAL A 192 -5.22 15.67 -2.81
C VAL A 192 -5.57 15.42 -1.35
N ALA A 193 -5.78 16.49 -0.59
CA ALA A 193 -6.02 16.38 0.85
C ALA A 193 -6.96 17.47 1.38
N GLY A 194 -7.58 17.23 2.53
CA GLY A 194 -8.33 18.24 3.25
C GLY A 194 -7.42 19.28 3.94
N PRO A 195 -7.95 20.47 4.27
CA PRO A 195 -7.16 21.60 4.80
C PRO A 195 -6.47 21.26 6.14
N GLY A 196 -7.07 20.40 6.95
CA GLY A 196 -6.49 19.97 8.23
C GLY A 196 -5.21 19.16 8.11
N HIS A 197 -4.90 18.62 6.95
CA HIS A 197 -3.76 17.73 6.75
C HIS A 197 -2.61 18.36 5.94
N VAL A 198 -2.85 19.49 5.29
CA VAL A 198 -1.89 20.19 4.42
C VAL A 198 -0.53 20.38 5.08
N LYS A 199 -0.52 20.88 6.31
CA LYS A 199 0.72 21.13 7.05
C LYS A 199 1.51 19.84 7.29
N SER A 200 0.86 18.81 7.84
CA SER A 200 1.53 17.53 8.16
C SER A 200 2.01 16.80 6.90
N ILE A 201 1.27 16.90 5.79
CA ILE A 201 1.70 16.35 4.49
C ILE A 201 2.93 17.07 4.00
N SER A 202 2.96 18.42 4.02
CA SER A 202 4.13 19.20 3.58
C SER A 202 5.37 18.95 4.46
N GLU A 203 5.18 18.72 5.76
CA GLU A 203 6.27 18.35 6.66
C GLU A 203 6.84 16.96 6.37
N GLN A 204 5.99 16.00 6.00
CA GLN A 204 6.41 14.63 5.70
C GLN A 204 6.90 14.44 4.26
N LEU A 205 6.45 15.27 3.32
CA LEU A 205 6.81 15.24 1.91
C LEU A 205 7.47 16.57 1.50
N PRO A 206 8.74 16.82 1.90
CA PRO A 206 9.41 18.10 1.64
C PRO A 206 9.63 18.37 0.13
N ASP A 207 9.68 17.32 -0.69
CA ASP A 207 9.85 17.44 -2.14
C ASP A 207 8.51 17.63 -2.89
N LEU A 208 7.37 17.63 -2.20
CA LEU A 208 6.08 17.90 -2.79
C LEU A 208 5.98 19.38 -3.17
N LEU A 209 5.81 19.66 -4.46
CA LEU A 209 5.65 21.03 -4.96
C LEU A 209 4.30 21.60 -4.50
N GLN A 210 4.31 22.84 -4.02
CA GLN A 210 3.12 23.50 -3.46
C GLN A 210 1.94 23.54 -4.45
N HIS A 211 2.22 23.74 -5.75
CA HIS A 211 1.18 23.76 -6.77
C HIS A 211 0.61 22.38 -7.13
N ASN A 212 1.21 21.30 -6.63
CA ASN A 212 0.74 19.93 -6.75
C ASN A 212 0.05 19.40 -5.48
N LEU A 213 -0.08 20.24 -4.44
CA LEU A 213 -0.91 19.95 -3.29
C LEU A 213 -2.30 20.55 -3.49
N PHE A 214 -3.26 19.71 -3.87
CA PHE A 214 -4.64 20.11 -4.14
C PHE A 214 -5.46 20.01 -2.86
N CYS A 215 -5.93 21.14 -2.35
CA CYS A 215 -6.71 21.17 -1.11
C CYS A 215 -8.21 21.13 -1.42
N GLU A 216 -8.87 20.02 -1.02
CA GLU A 216 -10.33 19.89 -1.10
C GLU A 216 -10.98 20.46 0.18
N PRO A 217 -12.04 21.31 0.08
CA PRO A 217 -12.65 21.95 1.27
C PRO A 217 -13.30 20.98 2.25
N GLY A 218 -13.69 19.78 1.76
CA GLY A 218 -14.31 18.75 2.56
C GLY A 218 -14.44 17.42 1.82
N PRO A 219 -14.57 16.29 2.52
CA PRO A 219 -14.54 14.96 1.92
C PRO A 219 -15.78 14.68 1.08
N LYS A 220 -15.56 14.39 -0.21
CA LYS A 220 -16.60 14.02 -1.19
C LYS A 220 -16.38 12.62 -1.77
N ASP A 221 -15.61 11.77 -1.07
CA ASP A 221 -15.19 10.44 -1.51
C ASP A 221 -14.17 10.50 -2.67
N SER A 222 -13.77 9.35 -3.22
CA SER A 222 -12.62 9.27 -4.14
C SER A 222 -12.86 9.96 -5.49
N MET A 223 -14.11 9.97 -6.02
CA MET A 223 -14.35 10.54 -7.35
C MET A 223 -14.11 12.04 -7.41
N ALA A 224 -14.54 12.80 -6.40
CA ALA A 224 -14.32 14.25 -6.39
C ALA A 224 -12.82 14.59 -6.30
N ALA A 225 -12.05 13.89 -5.47
CA ALA A 225 -10.61 14.11 -5.32
C ALA A 225 -9.84 13.77 -6.61
N ILE A 226 -10.10 12.60 -7.20
CA ILE A 226 -9.45 12.14 -8.44
C ILE A 226 -9.90 13.00 -9.63
N GLY A 227 -11.19 13.31 -9.71
CA GLY A 227 -11.76 14.13 -10.78
C GLY A 227 -11.29 15.57 -10.75
N LEU A 228 -11.12 16.17 -9.54
CA LEU A 228 -10.52 17.49 -9.39
C LEU A 228 -9.09 17.51 -9.92
N ALA A 229 -8.27 16.54 -9.49
CA ALA A 229 -6.90 16.42 -9.97
C ALA A 229 -6.84 16.22 -11.49
N ALA A 230 -7.71 15.34 -12.03
CA ALA A 230 -7.79 15.12 -13.48
C ALA A 230 -8.18 16.38 -14.24
N ALA A 231 -9.14 17.15 -13.72
CA ALA A 231 -9.59 18.40 -14.35
C ALA A 231 -8.50 19.50 -14.34
N ILE A 232 -7.75 19.61 -13.24
CA ILE A 232 -6.61 20.54 -13.14
C ILE A 232 -5.50 20.12 -14.09
N LEU A 233 -5.11 18.82 -14.05
CA LEU A 233 -4.04 18.31 -14.88
C LEU A 233 -4.39 18.34 -16.38
N ALA A 234 -5.65 18.15 -16.76
CA ALA A 234 -6.09 18.29 -18.15
C ALA A 234 -5.91 19.72 -18.72
N GLN A 235 -5.91 20.73 -17.86
CA GLN A 235 -5.60 22.10 -18.29
C GLN A 235 -4.12 22.36 -18.43
N ARG A 236 -3.29 21.70 -17.59
CA ARG A 236 -1.84 21.79 -17.65
C ARG A 236 -1.24 20.96 -18.79
N ASP A 237 -1.77 19.77 -19.00
CA ASP A 237 -1.34 18.78 -20.00
C ASP A 237 -2.56 17.95 -20.45
N PRO A 238 -3.22 18.30 -21.57
CA PRO A 238 -4.39 17.57 -22.08
C PRO A 238 -4.09 16.11 -22.49
N ASP A 239 -2.84 15.79 -22.78
CA ASP A 239 -2.41 14.44 -23.18
C ASP A 239 -1.97 13.59 -21.98
N ALA A 240 -2.01 14.16 -20.76
CA ALA A 240 -1.60 13.46 -19.55
C ALA A 240 -2.34 12.16 -19.34
N VAL A 241 -1.59 11.16 -18.88
CA VAL A 241 -2.12 9.94 -18.24
C VAL A 241 -1.98 10.11 -16.74
N ILE A 242 -3.05 9.91 -16.00
CA ILE A 242 -3.01 9.93 -14.53
C ILE A 242 -3.10 8.52 -13.97
N GLY A 243 -2.36 8.30 -12.86
CA GLY A 243 -2.53 7.14 -11.99
C GLY A 243 -2.94 7.59 -10.59
N SER A 244 -4.06 7.09 -10.09
CA SER A 244 -4.51 7.34 -8.72
C SER A 244 -4.09 6.21 -7.79
N PHE A 245 -3.36 6.54 -6.72
CA PHE A 245 -2.84 5.58 -5.74
C PHE A 245 -3.13 6.10 -4.33
N ALA A 246 -3.84 5.31 -3.53
CA ALA A 246 -4.18 5.72 -2.16
C ALA A 246 -2.94 5.97 -1.30
N ALA A 247 -3.01 6.99 -0.45
CA ALA A 247 -1.92 7.41 0.43
C ALA A 247 -1.56 6.38 1.52
N ASP A 248 -2.41 5.38 1.75
CA ASP A 248 -2.43 4.56 2.95
C ASP A 248 -2.40 3.05 2.70
N HIS A 249 -2.04 2.63 1.48
CA HIS A 249 -1.86 1.22 1.13
C HIS A 249 -0.43 0.74 1.39
N MET A 250 -0.33 -0.47 1.91
CA MET A 250 0.93 -1.22 2.01
C MET A 250 1.15 -2.05 0.76
N ILE A 251 2.35 -1.92 0.18
CA ILE A 251 2.74 -2.67 -1.02
C ILE A 251 4.13 -3.25 -0.81
N SER A 252 4.29 -4.54 -1.11
CA SER A 252 5.58 -5.23 -1.16
C SER A 252 5.81 -5.79 -2.56
N GLY A 253 7.08 -5.92 -2.98
CA GLY A 253 7.43 -6.35 -4.33
C GLY A 253 7.43 -5.18 -5.32
N THR A 254 8.31 -4.21 -5.07
CA THR A 254 8.43 -2.96 -5.84
C THR A 254 8.53 -3.19 -7.35
N ASP A 255 9.34 -4.14 -7.81
CA ASP A 255 9.51 -4.41 -9.25
C ASP A 255 8.20 -4.88 -9.92
N ALA A 256 7.46 -5.77 -9.26
CA ALA A 256 6.17 -6.22 -9.78
C ALA A 256 5.13 -5.09 -9.78
N PHE A 257 5.17 -4.20 -8.80
CA PHE A 257 4.33 -3.01 -8.76
C PHE A 257 4.66 -2.04 -9.90
N LEU A 258 5.95 -1.67 -10.08
CA LEU A 258 6.38 -0.77 -11.14
C LEU A 258 6.06 -1.33 -12.54
N SER A 259 6.24 -2.64 -12.72
CA SER A 259 5.85 -3.34 -13.96
C SER A 259 4.35 -3.22 -14.23
N ALA A 260 3.50 -3.51 -13.24
CA ALA A 260 2.06 -3.44 -13.39
C ALA A 260 1.57 -2.02 -13.70
N VAL A 261 2.14 -1.00 -13.04
CA VAL A 261 1.81 0.40 -13.33
C VAL A 261 2.26 0.79 -14.73
N SER A 262 3.47 0.39 -15.15
CA SER A 262 3.97 0.68 -16.50
C SER A 262 3.08 0.10 -17.60
N GLU A 263 2.61 -1.15 -17.44
CA GLU A 263 1.63 -1.74 -18.36
C GLU A 263 0.29 -0.99 -18.31
N ALA A 264 -0.18 -0.64 -17.11
CA ALA A 264 -1.44 0.10 -16.97
C ALA A 264 -1.40 1.45 -17.68
N VAL A 265 -0.28 2.18 -17.63
CA VAL A 265 -0.11 3.44 -18.37
C VAL A 265 -0.21 3.23 -19.88
N LEU A 266 0.45 2.20 -20.40
CA LEU A 266 0.41 1.90 -21.82
C LEU A 266 -1.01 1.53 -22.29
N VAL A 267 -1.74 0.73 -21.49
CA VAL A 267 -3.15 0.38 -21.77
C VAL A 267 -4.06 1.60 -21.69
N ALA A 268 -3.83 2.49 -20.71
CA ALA A 268 -4.56 3.75 -20.56
C ALA A 268 -4.38 4.67 -21.78
N GLN A 269 -3.19 4.70 -22.37
CA GLN A 269 -2.92 5.45 -23.62
C GLN A 269 -3.75 4.93 -24.80
N LYS A 270 -4.22 3.70 -24.75
CA LYS A 270 -5.14 3.11 -25.77
C LYS A 270 -6.62 3.47 -25.54
N GLY A 271 -6.94 4.25 -24.51
CA GLY A 271 -8.31 4.72 -24.23
C GLY A 271 -9.11 3.82 -23.29
N TYR A 272 -8.45 3.20 -22.33
CA TYR A 272 -9.10 2.43 -21.26
C TYR A 272 -8.97 3.13 -19.89
N LEU A 273 -9.99 2.91 -19.06
CA LEU A 273 -9.84 3.06 -17.62
C LEU A 273 -9.23 1.75 -17.07
N VAL A 274 -8.02 1.80 -16.57
CA VAL A 274 -7.28 0.61 -16.15
C VAL A 274 -7.27 0.51 -14.63
N THR A 275 -7.62 -0.66 -14.08
CA THR A 275 -7.40 -0.98 -12.68
C THR A 275 -6.31 -2.03 -12.52
N ILE A 276 -5.65 -2.06 -11.35
CA ILE A 276 -4.70 -3.11 -10.99
C ILE A 276 -5.44 -4.16 -10.16
N GLY A 277 -5.37 -5.40 -10.60
CA GLY A 277 -6.08 -6.53 -10.01
C GLY A 277 -5.16 -7.41 -9.18
N ILE A 278 -5.45 -7.55 -7.88
CA ILE A 278 -4.67 -8.37 -6.94
C ILE A 278 -5.31 -9.75 -6.77
N ALA A 279 -4.48 -10.80 -6.75
CA ALA A 279 -4.96 -12.16 -6.51
C ALA A 279 -5.56 -12.28 -5.10
N PRO A 280 -6.85 -12.64 -4.96
CA PRO A 280 -7.50 -12.71 -3.66
C PRO A 280 -6.98 -13.90 -2.84
N SER A 281 -6.59 -13.63 -1.59
CA SER A 281 -6.13 -14.66 -0.63
C SER A 281 -7.26 -15.20 0.26
N HIS A 282 -8.36 -14.46 0.39
CA HIS A 282 -9.51 -14.80 1.22
C HIS A 282 -10.79 -14.09 0.71
N PRO A 283 -12.01 -14.55 1.06
CA PRO A 283 -13.26 -13.96 0.60
C PRO A 283 -13.58 -12.66 1.36
N SER A 284 -12.83 -11.58 1.09
CA SER A 284 -13.08 -10.26 1.68
C SER A 284 -14.38 -9.66 1.18
N THR A 285 -15.21 -9.16 2.10
CA THR A 285 -16.38 -8.33 1.79
C THR A 285 -16.07 -6.83 1.80
N GLY A 286 -14.82 -6.48 2.12
CA GLY A 286 -14.34 -5.10 2.18
C GLY A 286 -13.80 -4.56 0.87
N PHE A 287 -13.59 -5.42 -0.14
CA PHE A 287 -12.95 -5.07 -1.41
C PHE A 287 -13.89 -5.23 -2.59
N GLY A 288 -13.59 -4.49 -3.66
CA GLY A 288 -14.18 -4.73 -4.96
C GLY A 288 -13.58 -5.96 -5.66
N TYR A 289 -14.33 -6.56 -6.53
CA TYR A 289 -13.91 -7.71 -7.35
C TYR A 289 -14.10 -7.40 -8.83
N VAL A 290 -13.05 -7.66 -9.61
CA VAL A 290 -13.08 -7.58 -11.07
C VAL A 290 -12.91 -8.96 -11.69
N ARG A 291 -13.77 -9.34 -12.60
CA ARG A 291 -13.66 -10.59 -13.35
C ARG A 291 -12.76 -10.38 -14.57
N LEU A 292 -11.76 -11.24 -14.71
CA LEU A 292 -10.87 -11.24 -15.86
C LEU A 292 -11.62 -11.68 -17.12
N GLY A 293 -11.60 -10.83 -18.12
CA GLY A 293 -12.09 -11.12 -19.47
C GLY A 293 -10.95 -11.53 -20.41
N ASP A 294 -11.14 -11.28 -21.71
CA ASP A 294 -10.17 -11.60 -22.74
C ASP A 294 -8.89 -10.77 -22.63
N LYS A 295 -7.76 -11.34 -23.07
CA LYS A 295 -6.53 -10.60 -23.20
C LYS A 295 -6.67 -9.49 -24.24
N LEU A 296 -6.11 -8.32 -23.95
CA LEU A 296 -6.14 -7.18 -24.89
C LEU A 296 -5.23 -7.38 -26.11
N GLY A 297 -4.30 -8.35 -26.06
CA GLY A 297 -3.40 -8.64 -27.17
C GLY A 297 -2.40 -7.53 -27.47
N ILE A 298 -2.07 -6.70 -26.48
CA ILE A 298 -1.07 -5.64 -26.58
C ILE A 298 0.29 -6.26 -26.25
N PRO A 299 1.25 -6.33 -27.20
CA PRO A 299 2.52 -7.03 -26.99
C PRO A 299 3.33 -6.47 -25.81
N GLU A 300 3.31 -5.13 -25.62
CA GLU A 300 4.03 -4.44 -24.57
C GLU A 300 3.29 -4.45 -23.22
N ALA A 301 2.04 -4.92 -23.20
CA ALA A 301 1.21 -5.12 -22.01
C ALA A 301 0.60 -6.53 -22.01
N PRO A 302 1.42 -7.57 -21.87
CA PRO A 302 1.00 -8.97 -22.08
C PRO A 302 0.02 -9.47 -21.02
N ASN A 303 -0.01 -8.83 -19.86
CA ASN A 303 -0.89 -9.23 -18.75
C ASN A 303 -2.28 -8.56 -18.83
N ALA A 304 -2.42 -7.50 -19.60
CA ALA A 304 -3.64 -6.70 -19.66
C ALA A 304 -4.84 -7.47 -20.23
N ARG A 305 -5.98 -7.35 -19.55
CA ARG A 305 -7.25 -8.00 -19.92
C ARG A 305 -8.40 -7.00 -19.85
N LEU A 306 -9.46 -7.28 -20.58
CA LEU A 306 -10.75 -6.60 -20.36
C LEU A 306 -11.32 -7.00 -18.99
N VAL A 307 -12.07 -6.09 -18.37
CA VAL A 307 -12.91 -6.40 -17.22
C VAL A 307 -14.27 -6.88 -17.73
N SER A 308 -14.62 -8.14 -17.48
CA SER A 308 -15.90 -8.70 -17.91
C SER A 308 -17.02 -8.47 -16.90
N SER A 309 -16.72 -8.19 -15.64
CA SER A 309 -17.66 -7.71 -14.63
C SER A 309 -16.92 -7.02 -13.49
N PHE A 310 -17.57 -6.06 -12.86
CA PHE A 310 -17.08 -5.34 -11.70
C PHE A 310 -18.15 -5.41 -10.60
N LYS A 311 -17.73 -5.70 -9.36
CA LYS A 311 -18.62 -5.72 -8.21
C LYS A 311 -17.92 -5.20 -6.97
N GLU A 312 -18.35 -4.06 -6.48
CA GLU A 312 -17.83 -3.45 -5.25
C GLU A 312 -18.51 -4.08 -4.02
N LYS A 313 -17.67 -4.48 -3.06
CA LYS A 313 -18.05 -5.02 -1.74
C LYS A 313 -19.20 -6.04 -1.77
N PRO A 314 -19.00 -7.21 -2.38
CA PRO A 314 -20.02 -8.26 -2.43
C PRO A 314 -20.29 -8.82 -1.02
N ASP A 315 -21.41 -9.53 -0.87
CA ASP A 315 -21.65 -10.34 0.33
C ASP A 315 -20.68 -11.53 0.43
N ALA A 316 -20.57 -12.13 1.63
CA ALA A 316 -19.60 -13.18 1.93
C ALA A 316 -19.76 -14.43 1.03
N ARG A 317 -21.00 -14.79 0.68
CA ARG A 317 -21.28 -15.95 -0.19
C ARG A 317 -20.82 -15.66 -1.61
N THR A 318 -21.11 -14.48 -2.11
CA THR A 318 -20.68 -14.02 -3.44
C THR A 318 -19.15 -13.92 -3.50
N ALA A 319 -18.50 -13.34 -2.49
CA ALA A 319 -17.04 -13.26 -2.42
C ALA A 319 -16.39 -14.66 -2.44
N ALA A 320 -16.91 -15.62 -1.67
CA ALA A 320 -16.42 -17.00 -1.67
C ALA A 320 -16.59 -17.67 -3.03
N ALA A 321 -17.75 -17.47 -3.69
CA ALA A 321 -18.00 -17.99 -5.03
C ALA A 321 -17.02 -17.39 -6.06
N TYR A 322 -16.70 -16.10 -5.99
CA TYR A 322 -15.76 -15.46 -6.90
C TYR A 322 -14.35 -16.06 -6.79
N ILE A 323 -13.87 -16.28 -5.56
CA ILE A 323 -12.56 -16.90 -5.33
C ILE A 323 -12.53 -18.33 -5.89
N ALA A 324 -13.59 -19.11 -5.65
CA ALA A 324 -13.66 -20.51 -6.10
C ALA A 324 -13.53 -20.65 -7.62
N THR A 325 -13.90 -19.62 -8.41
CA THR A 325 -13.75 -19.64 -9.86
C THR A 325 -12.31 -19.42 -10.34
N GLY A 326 -11.43 -18.83 -9.53
CA GLY A 326 -10.08 -18.41 -9.92
C GLY A 326 -10.03 -17.23 -10.91
N SER A 327 -11.18 -16.78 -11.42
CA SER A 327 -11.28 -15.78 -12.50
C SER A 327 -11.40 -14.34 -12.01
N TYR A 328 -11.46 -14.13 -10.70
CA TYR A 328 -11.62 -12.80 -10.11
C TYR A 328 -10.32 -12.30 -9.47
N ARG A 329 -10.18 -10.98 -9.48
CA ARG A 329 -9.13 -10.26 -8.76
C ARG A 329 -9.77 -9.22 -7.85
N TRP A 330 -9.12 -8.89 -6.71
CA TRP A 330 -9.50 -7.71 -5.97
C TRP A 330 -9.18 -6.46 -6.77
N ASN A 331 -10.11 -5.52 -6.81
CA ASN A 331 -9.84 -4.16 -7.24
C ASN A 331 -9.01 -3.47 -6.16
N ALA A 332 -7.76 -3.14 -6.47
CA ALA A 332 -6.87 -2.49 -5.52
C ALA A 332 -7.18 -0.98 -5.32
N GLY A 333 -8.21 -0.46 -5.98
CA GLY A 333 -8.54 0.97 -5.95
C GLY A 333 -7.48 1.86 -6.63
N MET A 334 -6.61 1.26 -7.43
CA MET A 334 -5.60 1.95 -8.23
C MET A 334 -6.10 2.07 -9.65
N PHE A 335 -6.31 3.31 -10.10
CA PHE A 335 -6.84 3.57 -11.45
C PHE A 335 -5.86 4.36 -12.28
N VAL A 336 -5.62 3.92 -13.51
CA VAL A 336 -4.74 4.59 -14.49
C VAL A 336 -5.54 4.87 -15.77
N THR A 337 -5.54 6.13 -16.24
CA THR A 337 -6.29 6.52 -17.43
C THR A 337 -5.82 7.85 -18.00
N LYS A 338 -6.19 8.17 -19.25
CA LYS A 338 -6.02 9.54 -19.76
C LYS A 338 -6.94 10.51 -19.01
N VAL A 339 -6.44 11.70 -18.71
CA VAL A 339 -7.26 12.74 -18.05
C VAL A 339 -8.52 13.07 -18.83
N THR A 340 -8.42 13.22 -20.15
CA THR A 340 -9.55 13.50 -21.04
C THR A 340 -10.55 12.36 -21.05
N PHE A 341 -10.10 11.11 -21.10
CA PHE A 341 -10.98 9.94 -21.08
C PHE A 341 -11.76 9.83 -19.76
N LEU A 342 -11.09 10.07 -18.61
CA LEU A 342 -11.80 10.09 -17.32
C LEU A 342 -12.85 11.18 -17.25
N LEU A 343 -12.53 12.38 -17.74
CA LEU A 343 -13.47 13.50 -17.74
C LEU A 343 -14.65 13.25 -18.69
N ASP A 344 -14.44 12.57 -19.82
CA ASP A 344 -15.51 12.19 -20.73
C ASP A 344 -16.44 11.15 -20.09
N LEU A 345 -15.87 10.11 -19.44
CA LEU A 345 -16.67 9.14 -18.66
C LEU A 345 -17.46 9.82 -17.54
N LEU A 346 -16.83 10.79 -16.86
CA LEU A 346 -17.49 11.51 -15.78
C LEU A 346 -18.63 12.41 -16.31
N ARG A 347 -18.46 13.07 -17.47
CA ARG A 347 -19.53 13.83 -18.12
C ARG A 347 -20.70 12.94 -18.53
N GLU A 348 -20.40 11.74 -18.99
CA GLU A 348 -21.41 10.78 -19.44
C GLU A 348 -22.25 10.23 -18.27
N TYR A 349 -21.59 9.80 -17.19
CA TYR A 349 -22.27 9.11 -16.08
C TYR A 349 -22.69 10.03 -14.93
N LYS A 350 -21.98 11.16 -14.74
CA LYS A 350 -22.18 12.12 -13.63
C LYS A 350 -21.99 13.55 -14.10
N PRO A 351 -22.83 14.07 -15.00
CA PRO A 351 -22.64 15.38 -15.66
C PRO A 351 -22.54 16.56 -14.69
N GLU A 352 -23.36 16.58 -13.63
CA GLU A 352 -23.33 17.66 -12.64
C GLU A 352 -22.01 17.70 -11.85
N LEU A 353 -21.49 16.51 -11.50
CA LEU A 353 -20.19 16.41 -10.82
C LEU A 353 -19.06 16.84 -11.76
N ALA A 354 -19.10 16.43 -13.03
CA ALA A 354 -18.12 16.83 -14.03
C ALA A 354 -18.12 18.36 -14.23
N GLU A 355 -19.29 18.97 -14.40
CA GLU A 355 -19.42 20.41 -14.58
C GLU A 355 -18.86 21.18 -13.39
N GLY A 356 -19.18 20.76 -12.16
CA GLY A 356 -18.69 21.40 -10.94
C GLY A 356 -17.17 21.32 -10.83
N LEU A 357 -16.57 20.15 -11.07
CA LEU A 357 -15.11 19.98 -11.02
C LEU A 357 -14.39 20.78 -12.10
N MET A 358 -14.96 20.85 -13.31
CA MET A 358 -14.41 21.67 -14.40
C MET A 358 -14.46 23.16 -14.09
N LYS A 359 -15.53 23.66 -13.45
CA LYS A 359 -15.63 25.06 -12.98
C LYS A 359 -14.53 25.38 -11.97
N VAL A 360 -14.28 24.50 -11.01
CA VAL A 360 -13.20 24.67 -10.03
C VAL A 360 -11.84 24.67 -10.70
N ALA A 361 -11.58 23.70 -11.59
CA ALA A 361 -10.31 23.57 -12.29
C ALA A 361 -9.99 24.79 -13.17
N ALA A 362 -11.00 25.40 -13.80
CA ALA A 362 -10.83 26.55 -14.68
C ALA A 362 -10.18 27.76 -14.00
N VAL A 363 -10.29 27.87 -12.69
CA VAL A 363 -9.72 28.99 -11.90
C VAL A 363 -8.56 28.54 -11.01
N TRP A 364 -8.18 27.27 -11.04
CA TRP A 364 -7.25 26.70 -10.06
C TRP A 364 -5.88 27.37 -10.07
N ASP A 365 -5.27 27.51 -11.22
CA ASP A 365 -3.93 28.08 -11.40
C ASP A 365 -3.94 29.59 -11.75
N VAL A 366 -5.13 30.22 -11.76
CA VAL A 366 -5.27 31.63 -12.17
C VAL A 366 -5.09 32.59 -10.99
N ASP A 367 -5.91 32.42 -9.96
CA ASP A 367 -5.94 33.31 -8.79
C ASP A 367 -6.47 32.55 -7.56
N GLU A 368 -5.78 32.70 -6.41
CA GLU A 368 -6.14 32.01 -5.18
C GLU A 368 -7.49 32.48 -4.61
N GLY A 369 -7.77 33.78 -4.67
CA GLY A 369 -9.03 34.33 -4.18
C GLY A 369 -10.23 33.88 -5.01
N GLN A 370 -10.08 33.83 -6.33
CA GLN A 370 -11.10 33.27 -7.23
C GLN A 370 -11.30 31.78 -6.99
N ARG A 371 -10.20 31.01 -6.86
CA ARG A 371 -10.25 29.58 -6.55
C ARG A 371 -11.04 29.31 -5.28
N ASN A 372 -10.71 30.01 -4.18
CA ASN A 372 -11.37 29.81 -2.91
C ASN A 372 -12.87 30.14 -2.99
N LYS A 373 -13.23 31.24 -3.68
CA LYS A 373 -14.63 31.59 -3.89
C LYS A 373 -15.41 30.52 -4.68
N VAL A 374 -14.84 30.02 -5.78
CA VAL A 374 -15.49 29.00 -6.59
C VAL A 374 -15.58 27.67 -5.84
N LEU A 375 -14.56 27.31 -5.04
CA LEU A 375 -14.61 26.14 -4.17
C LEU A 375 -15.73 26.23 -3.13
N GLU A 376 -15.88 27.38 -2.45
CA GLU A 376 -16.96 27.60 -1.48
C GLU A 376 -18.36 27.51 -2.11
N GLU A 377 -18.51 27.99 -3.33
CA GLU A 377 -19.78 27.96 -4.05
C GLU A 377 -20.12 26.55 -4.59
N VAL A 378 -19.17 25.87 -5.23
CA VAL A 378 -19.40 24.66 -6.00
C VAL A 378 -19.27 23.41 -5.14
N TRP A 379 -18.24 23.32 -4.27
CA TRP A 379 -17.86 22.09 -3.57
C TRP A 379 -18.97 21.51 -2.68
N PRO A 380 -19.76 22.29 -1.92
CA PRO A 380 -20.83 21.73 -1.10
C PRO A 380 -21.90 20.98 -1.89
N GLY A 381 -22.19 21.42 -3.12
CA GLY A 381 -23.16 20.81 -4.02
C GLY A 381 -22.71 19.54 -4.74
N LEU A 382 -21.41 19.26 -4.76
CA LEU A 382 -20.90 18.06 -5.42
C LEU A 382 -21.40 16.76 -4.76
N GLU A 383 -21.76 15.78 -5.59
CA GLU A 383 -22.12 14.43 -5.13
C GLU A 383 -20.96 13.78 -4.42
N LYS A 384 -21.24 13.15 -3.27
CA LYS A 384 -20.26 12.32 -2.56
C LYS A 384 -20.36 10.89 -3.07
N ILE A 385 -19.39 10.46 -3.88
CA ILE A 385 -19.39 9.14 -4.52
C ILE A 385 -17.97 8.63 -4.76
N ALA A 386 -17.75 7.31 -4.65
CA ALA A 386 -16.49 6.68 -5.01
C ALA A 386 -16.36 6.54 -6.54
N ILE A 387 -15.13 6.57 -7.06
CA ILE A 387 -14.84 6.37 -8.48
C ILE A 387 -15.35 5.02 -9.00
N ASP A 388 -15.34 4.01 -8.13
CA ASP A 388 -15.84 2.67 -8.43
C ASP A 388 -17.29 2.71 -8.91
N HIS A 389 -18.17 3.38 -8.18
CA HIS A 389 -19.60 3.52 -8.50
C HIS A 389 -19.89 4.59 -9.55
N ALA A 390 -19.10 5.70 -9.51
CA ALA A 390 -19.33 6.82 -10.40
C ALA A 390 -19.00 6.49 -11.86
N VAL A 391 -17.91 5.75 -12.06
CA VAL A 391 -17.30 5.57 -13.40
C VAL A 391 -16.94 4.10 -13.67
N ALA A 392 -16.26 3.40 -12.75
CA ALA A 392 -15.66 2.11 -13.06
C ALA A 392 -16.70 1.00 -13.30
N GLU A 393 -17.73 0.88 -12.46
CA GLU A 393 -18.82 -0.10 -12.64
C GLU A 393 -19.59 0.13 -13.97
N PRO A 394 -20.11 1.34 -14.27
CA PRO A 394 -20.84 1.55 -15.54
C PRO A 394 -19.93 1.39 -16.77
N ALA A 395 -18.69 1.90 -16.73
CA ALA A 395 -17.75 1.76 -17.85
C ALA A 395 -17.34 0.30 -18.11
N ALA A 396 -17.31 -0.55 -17.08
CA ALA A 396 -17.02 -1.97 -17.23
C ALA A 396 -18.12 -2.71 -18.00
N LEU A 397 -19.38 -2.31 -17.84
CA LEU A 397 -20.50 -2.88 -18.59
C LEU A 397 -20.40 -2.59 -20.10
N GLU A 398 -19.73 -1.51 -20.47
CA GLU A 398 -19.51 -1.08 -21.86
C GLU A 398 -18.17 -1.55 -22.44
N GLY A 399 -17.40 -2.37 -21.69
CA GLY A 399 -16.10 -2.87 -22.14
C GLY A 399 -15.00 -1.80 -22.17
N ARG A 400 -15.15 -0.70 -21.43
CA ARG A 400 -14.22 0.45 -21.39
C ARG A 400 -13.22 0.37 -20.23
N VAL A 401 -13.30 -0.70 -19.42
CA VAL A 401 -12.39 -0.95 -18.29
C VAL A 401 -11.47 -2.13 -18.60
N ALA A 402 -10.19 -1.93 -18.35
CA ALA A 402 -9.19 -2.98 -18.42
C ALA A 402 -8.63 -3.26 -17.01
N VAL A 403 -8.03 -4.41 -16.84
CA VAL A 403 -7.33 -4.81 -15.63
C VAL A 403 -5.94 -5.34 -15.97
N VAL A 404 -4.94 -4.92 -15.20
CA VAL A 404 -3.62 -5.53 -15.19
C VAL A 404 -3.51 -6.38 -13.93
N PRO A 405 -3.59 -7.72 -14.04
CA PRO A 405 -3.36 -8.62 -12.92
C PRO A 405 -1.93 -8.46 -12.40
N ALA A 406 -1.77 -8.37 -11.09
CA ALA A 406 -0.47 -8.15 -10.46
C ALA A 406 -0.20 -9.15 -9.35
N THR A 407 1.10 -9.41 -9.10
CA THR A 407 1.60 -10.42 -8.15
C THR A 407 2.34 -9.83 -6.96
N PHE A 408 2.37 -8.50 -6.84
CA PHE A 408 2.92 -7.85 -5.65
C PHE A 408 1.99 -8.03 -4.43
N GLY A 409 2.57 -8.00 -3.22
CA GLY A 409 1.77 -8.00 -1.99
C GLY A 409 1.09 -6.66 -1.78
N TRP A 410 -0.20 -6.69 -1.43
CA TRP A 410 -1.02 -5.51 -1.21
C TRP A 410 -1.94 -5.71 0.00
N ASP A 411 -2.06 -4.65 0.81
CA ASP A 411 -3.02 -4.56 1.91
C ASP A 411 -3.46 -3.11 2.07
N ASP A 412 -4.76 -2.90 2.30
CA ASP A 412 -5.32 -1.57 2.53
C ASP A 412 -5.16 -1.09 3.99
N VAL A 413 -4.54 -1.91 4.88
CA VAL A 413 -4.41 -1.65 6.32
C VAL A 413 -5.74 -1.21 6.93
N GLY A 414 -6.78 -1.97 6.62
CA GLY A 414 -8.16 -1.57 6.86
C GLY A 414 -8.55 -1.50 8.34
N ASP A 415 -7.93 -2.31 9.20
CA ASP A 415 -8.20 -2.40 10.64
C ASP A 415 -7.04 -3.08 11.41
N PHE A 416 -7.20 -3.28 12.72
CA PHE A 416 -6.17 -3.93 13.55
C PHE A 416 -5.94 -5.41 13.21
N SER A 417 -6.88 -6.09 12.57
CA SER A 417 -6.65 -7.47 12.14
C SER A 417 -5.69 -7.51 10.96
N SER A 418 -5.90 -6.69 9.93
CA SER A 418 -4.98 -6.57 8.80
C SER A 418 -3.63 -5.99 9.24
N LEU A 419 -3.63 -4.97 10.11
CA LEU A 419 -2.39 -4.44 10.68
C LEU A 419 -1.57 -5.50 11.42
N ALA A 420 -2.22 -6.37 12.19
CA ALA A 420 -1.53 -7.47 12.87
C ALA A 420 -0.87 -8.45 11.88
N GLU A 421 -1.48 -8.73 10.72
CA GLU A 421 -0.89 -9.63 9.72
C GLU A 421 0.39 -9.05 9.06
N LEU A 422 0.54 -7.72 9.07
CA LEU A 422 1.71 -7.03 8.50
C LEU A 422 2.92 -7.03 9.45
N LEU A 423 2.69 -7.17 10.76
CA LEU A 423 3.74 -7.13 11.76
C LEU A 423 4.42 -8.49 11.95
N PRO A 424 5.72 -8.51 12.32
CA PRO A 424 6.42 -9.73 12.66
C PRO A 424 5.67 -10.51 13.75
N ALA A 425 5.63 -11.83 13.61
CA ALA A 425 4.99 -12.72 14.57
C ALA A 425 6.00 -13.67 15.17
N GLU A 426 6.07 -13.69 16.51
CA GLU A 426 6.70 -14.75 17.25
C GLU A 426 5.67 -15.80 17.66
N ALA A 427 6.09 -17.04 17.79
CA ALA A 427 5.20 -18.11 18.19
C ALA A 427 4.64 -17.86 19.61
N ASN A 428 3.33 -18.00 19.77
CA ASN A 428 2.64 -17.80 21.04
C ASN A 428 2.79 -16.40 21.68
N GLN A 429 2.96 -15.37 20.84
CA GLN A 429 3.03 -13.99 21.30
C GLN A 429 2.08 -13.09 20.49
N PRO A 430 1.59 -11.98 21.06
CA PRO A 430 0.90 -10.95 20.29
C PRO A 430 1.90 -10.20 19.41
N ARG A 431 1.43 -9.59 18.32
CA ARG A 431 2.22 -8.64 17.56
C ARG A 431 2.31 -7.34 18.35
N ILE A 432 3.46 -6.71 18.33
CA ILE A 432 3.68 -5.47 19.06
C ILE A 432 4.00 -4.35 18.06
N LEU A 433 3.21 -3.29 18.10
CA LEU A 433 3.48 -2.06 17.36
C LEU A 433 3.97 -1.00 18.35
N GLY A 434 5.28 -0.86 18.51
CA GLY A 434 5.92 0.04 19.44
C GLY A 434 7.03 -0.63 20.24
N ASP A 435 7.30 -0.13 21.45
CA ASP A 435 8.34 -0.65 22.33
C ASP A 435 7.92 -1.97 22.98
N SER A 436 8.55 -3.06 22.58
CA SER A 436 8.29 -4.40 23.13
C SER A 436 8.69 -4.52 24.62
N GLY A 437 9.61 -3.68 25.12
CA GLY A 437 9.96 -3.63 26.54
C GLY A 437 8.81 -3.16 27.44
N LEU A 438 7.77 -2.55 26.87
CA LEU A 438 6.55 -2.14 27.57
C LEU A 438 5.43 -3.18 27.50
N VAL A 439 5.69 -4.41 27.02
CA VAL A 439 4.69 -5.45 26.92
C VAL A 439 5.15 -6.69 27.66
N LEU A 440 4.39 -7.12 28.66
CA LEU A 440 4.61 -8.34 29.42
C LEU A 440 3.48 -9.32 29.15
N THR A 441 3.80 -10.51 28.68
CA THR A 441 2.80 -11.53 28.31
C THR A 441 3.07 -12.86 28.98
N GLU A 442 2.01 -13.52 29.44
CA GLU A 442 2.05 -14.88 29.95
C GLU A 442 0.79 -15.61 29.47
N GLN A 443 0.96 -16.75 28.79
CA GLN A 443 -0.13 -17.55 28.21
C GLN A 443 -1.04 -16.73 27.27
N VAL A 444 -0.40 -15.98 26.35
CA VAL A 444 -1.08 -15.11 25.36
C VAL A 444 -0.72 -15.58 23.96
N ALA A 445 -1.71 -15.77 23.11
CA ALA A 445 -1.51 -16.13 21.71
C ALA A 445 -2.25 -15.17 20.76
N GLY A 446 -1.55 -14.75 19.70
CA GLY A 446 -2.13 -13.87 18.69
C GLY A 446 -2.46 -12.46 19.19
N GLY A 447 -3.26 -11.73 18.42
CA GLY A 447 -3.63 -10.35 18.74
C GLY A 447 -2.56 -9.31 18.38
N ILE A 448 -2.79 -8.08 18.82
CA ILE A 448 -1.89 -6.94 18.65
C ILE A 448 -1.92 -6.05 19.90
N VAL A 449 -0.75 -5.61 20.34
CA VAL A 449 -0.58 -4.64 21.44
C VAL A 449 0.16 -3.41 20.93
N VAL A 450 -0.40 -2.24 21.20
CA VAL A 450 0.21 -0.93 20.88
C VAL A 450 0.42 -0.17 22.21
N PRO A 451 1.63 -0.19 22.80
CA PRO A 451 1.93 0.46 24.09
C PRO A 451 2.31 1.94 23.90
N GLY A 452 1.45 2.72 23.23
CA GLY A 452 1.72 4.11 22.88
C GLY A 452 1.67 5.13 24.02
N SER A 453 1.20 4.74 25.23
CA SER A 453 1.13 5.62 26.39
C SER A 453 2.43 5.69 27.20
N GLY A 454 3.38 4.78 26.95
CA GLY A 454 4.58 4.61 27.77
C GLY A 454 4.35 3.82 29.06
N ARG A 455 3.15 3.26 29.30
CA ARG A 455 2.87 2.35 30.42
C ARG A 455 3.22 0.92 30.06
N LEU A 456 3.56 0.12 31.08
CA LEU A 456 3.65 -1.33 30.94
C LEU A 456 2.26 -1.91 30.69
N VAL A 457 2.10 -2.65 29.62
CA VAL A 457 0.89 -3.43 29.29
C VAL A 457 1.15 -4.88 29.64
N ALA A 458 0.46 -5.42 30.63
CA ALA A 458 0.58 -6.81 31.08
C ALA A 458 -0.65 -7.61 30.63
N CYS A 459 -0.44 -8.73 29.95
CA CYS A 459 -1.49 -9.62 29.45
C CYS A 459 -1.29 -11.04 30.00
N LEU A 460 -2.28 -11.61 30.64
CA LEU A 460 -2.25 -12.95 31.23
C LEU A 460 -3.46 -13.77 30.79
N GLY A 461 -3.25 -14.92 30.15
CA GLY A 461 -4.30 -15.88 29.84
C GLY A 461 -5.35 -15.38 28.87
N VAL A 462 -4.97 -14.54 27.90
CA VAL A 462 -5.88 -13.93 26.93
C VAL A 462 -5.35 -14.11 25.51
N ASP A 463 -6.25 -14.40 24.57
CA ASP A 463 -5.88 -14.67 23.19
C ASP A 463 -6.54 -13.71 22.21
N ASP A 464 -5.84 -13.41 21.13
CA ASP A 464 -6.31 -12.67 19.95
C ASP A 464 -6.90 -11.28 20.25
N LEU A 465 -6.41 -10.65 21.33
CA LEU A 465 -6.85 -9.29 21.72
C LEU A 465 -6.17 -8.21 20.87
N VAL A 466 -6.90 -7.13 20.70
CA VAL A 466 -6.40 -5.84 20.21
C VAL A 466 -6.38 -4.89 21.41
N ILE A 467 -5.19 -4.52 21.86
CA ILE A 467 -4.97 -3.58 22.95
C ILE A 467 -4.21 -2.38 22.39
N VAL A 468 -4.84 -1.21 22.40
CA VAL A 468 -4.20 0.03 21.92
C VAL A 468 -4.23 1.04 23.05
N ASP A 469 -3.10 1.17 23.73
CA ASP A 469 -2.94 2.03 24.87
C ASP A 469 -2.25 3.35 24.47
N MET A 470 -3.07 4.39 24.30
CA MET A 470 -2.64 5.75 23.98
C MET A 470 -2.67 6.61 25.27
N PRO A 471 -1.98 7.77 25.31
CA PRO A 471 -1.92 8.61 26.51
C PRO A 471 -3.26 9.04 27.07
N ASP A 472 -4.28 9.16 26.23
CA ASP A 472 -5.61 9.68 26.56
C ASP A 472 -6.76 8.67 26.38
N THR A 473 -6.46 7.51 25.81
CA THR A 473 -7.50 6.52 25.45
C THR A 473 -6.92 5.11 25.38
N LEU A 474 -7.63 4.16 25.98
CA LEU A 474 -7.33 2.73 25.86
C LEU A 474 -8.46 2.03 25.10
N LEU A 475 -8.12 1.36 24.01
CA LEU A 475 -9.01 0.45 23.29
C LEU A 475 -8.65 -1.00 23.67
N VAL A 476 -9.66 -1.78 24.04
CA VAL A 476 -9.57 -3.23 24.20
C VAL A 476 -10.68 -3.88 23.39
N THR A 477 -10.34 -4.75 22.45
CA THR A 477 -11.28 -5.53 21.64
C THR A 477 -10.59 -6.84 21.18
N THR A 478 -11.24 -7.60 20.33
CA THR A 478 -10.63 -8.78 19.67
C THR A 478 -10.37 -8.50 18.21
N ARG A 479 -9.43 -9.25 17.58
CA ARG A 479 -9.18 -9.13 16.14
C ARG A 479 -10.43 -9.35 15.31
N ALA A 480 -11.27 -10.31 15.69
CA ALA A 480 -12.53 -10.63 15.01
C ALA A 480 -13.51 -9.44 14.98
N ARG A 481 -13.37 -8.50 15.91
CA ARG A 481 -14.25 -7.32 16.01
C ARG A 481 -13.60 -6.00 15.59
N SER A 482 -12.39 -6.03 15.07
CA SER A 482 -11.61 -4.84 14.68
C SER A 482 -12.36 -3.92 13.68
N GLN A 483 -13.14 -4.49 12.76
CA GLN A 483 -14.01 -3.74 11.84
C GLN A 483 -15.10 -2.91 12.55
N GLU A 484 -15.48 -3.29 13.76
CA GLU A 484 -16.55 -2.60 14.52
C GLU A 484 -16.04 -1.37 15.27
N VAL A 485 -14.73 -1.13 15.38
CA VAL A 485 -14.13 0.03 16.08
C VAL A 485 -14.72 1.35 15.60
N LYS A 486 -15.07 1.47 14.32
CA LYS A 486 -15.77 2.64 13.76
C LYS A 486 -17.08 2.99 14.48
N ARG A 487 -17.73 2.01 15.15
CA ARG A 487 -18.94 2.24 15.94
C ARG A 487 -18.64 2.99 17.24
N LEU A 488 -17.47 2.71 17.86
CA LEU A 488 -17.00 3.43 19.05
C LEU A 488 -16.67 4.88 18.70
N VAL A 489 -16.02 5.12 17.55
CA VAL A 489 -15.74 6.47 17.05
C VAL A 489 -17.03 7.27 16.90
N LYS A 490 -18.07 6.68 16.26
CA LYS A 490 -19.37 7.33 16.14
C LYS A 490 -19.97 7.62 17.52
N LYS A 491 -19.98 6.64 18.44
CA LYS A 491 -20.50 6.80 19.80
C LYS A 491 -19.73 7.87 20.58
N ALA A 492 -18.40 7.93 20.45
CA ALA A 492 -17.58 8.97 21.09
C ALA A 492 -17.95 10.36 20.56
N LYS A 493 -18.16 10.48 19.24
CA LYS A 493 -18.61 11.73 18.60
C LYS A 493 -19.98 12.17 19.14
N ASP A 494 -20.92 11.26 19.18
CA ASP A 494 -22.30 11.51 19.67
C ASP A 494 -22.32 11.84 21.18
N SER A 495 -21.36 11.32 21.95
CA SER A 495 -21.20 11.58 23.40
C SER A 495 -20.32 12.80 23.73
N GLY A 496 -19.89 13.56 22.75
CA GLY A 496 -19.12 14.81 22.95
C GLY A 496 -17.61 14.64 23.15
N TRP A 497 -17.05 13.41 23.00
CA TRP A 497 -15.62 13.13 23.15
C TRP A 497 -14.81 13.52 21.89
N ARG A 498 -15.16 14.63 21.24
CA ARG A 498 -14.55 15.06 19.96
C ARG A 498 -13.03 15.22 20.01
N ARG A 499 -12.47 15.62 21.17
CA ARG A 499 -11.02 15.76 21.35
C ARG A 499 -10.23 14.44 21.23
N LEU A 500 -10.94 13.30 21.30
CA LEU A 500 -10.34 11.97 21.22
C LEU A 500 -10.43 11.36 19.79
N LEU A 501 -11.04 12.10 18.85
CA LEU A 501 -11.29 11.61 17.48
C LEU A 501 -10.25 12.04 16.49
#